data_cb2c0bd806eb4cf516a4171057dfaf2c
#
_entry.id   cb2c0bd806eb4cf516a4171057dfaf2c
#
_cell.length_a   1.000
_cell.length_b   1.000
_cell.length_c   1.000
_cell.angle_alpha   90.00
_cell.angle_beta   90.00
_cell.angle_gamma   90.00
#
_symmetry.space_group_name_H-M   'P 1'
#
loop_
_entity.id
_entity.type
_entity.pdbx_description
1 polymer ?
#
loop_
_entity_poly.entity_id
_entity_poly.type
_entity_poly.pdbx_seq_one_letter_code
_entity_poly.pdbx_strand_id
1 'polypeptide(L)'
;SQATSLAVTFGDPVALQSLRDLLKDASKDLRSRQDALVALLKARDPNLSPVLRDLISEAGFRSQAIRGLASYDDPETAPLILASYESLTPADRRDALNTLCARVESAKALLTAVGEQKIASRDLSADLVRQLRNHKNAEIDSLIGKFWGTARETDADRSKTIEKYRALLKSKPARKPDVELGRAVFAKTCQQCHSLFEVGAKIGPELTGSNRADLEYVLSNVLDPSALIG
;
A
#
# COMPACT_ATOMS: atom_id res chain seq x y z
N SER A 1 -24.14 10.95 -17.65
CA SER A 1 -23.91 11.28 -19.08
C SER A 1 -22.40 11.52 -19.31
N GLN A 2 -21.94 11.48 -20.56
CA GLN A 2 -20.54 11.76 -20.91
C GLN A 2 -20.08 13.15 -20.41
N ALA A 3 -20.96 14.14 -20.46
CA ALA A 3 -20.70 15.49 -19.96
C ALA A 3 -20.38 15.50 -18.45
N THR A 4 -21.13 14.76 -17.65
CA THR A 4 -20.88 14.64 -16.21
C THR A 4 -19.52 13.96 -15.94
N SER A 5 -19.17 12.93 -16.70
CA SER A 5 -17.88 12.24 -16.57
C SER A 5 -16.70 13.16 -16.91
N LEU A 6 -16.84 14.00 -17.93
CA LEU A 6 -15.84 15.01 -18.29
C LEU A 6 -15.72 16.09 -17.22
N ALA A 7 -16.82 16.63 -16.72
CA ALA A 7 -16.83 17.65 -15.65
C ALA A 7 -16.09 17.13 -14.40
N VAL A 8 -16.35 15.89 -13.99
CA VAL A 8 -15.65 15.24 -12.86
C VAL A 8 -14.16 15.07 -13.14
N THR A 9 -13.79 14.67 -14.36
CA THR A 9 -12.39 14.50 -14.76
C THR A 9 -11.61 15.82 -14.69
N PHE A 10 -12.28 16.93 -15.00
CA PHE A 10 -11.69 18.28 -14.91
C PHE A 10 -11.87 18.95 -13.54
N GLY A 11 -12.38 18.22 -12.55
CA GLY A 11 -12.50 18.70 -11.18
C GLY A 11 -13.56 19.77 -10.97
N ASP A 12 -14.64 19.78 -11.77
CA ASP A 12 -15.75 20.71 -11.61
C ASP A 12 -16.36 20.61 -10.20
N PRO A 13 -16.38 21.69 -9.40
CA PRO A 13 -16.82 21.64 -8.00
C PRO A 13 -18.27 21.22 -7.83
N VAL A 14 -19.16 21.57 -8.78
CA VAL A 14 -20.58 21.25 -8.72
C VAL A 14 -20.80 19.77 -9.03
N ALA A 15 -20.07 19.24 -10.02
CA ALA A 15 -20.12 17.82 -10.36
C ALA A 15 -19.58 16.96 -9.22
N LEU A 16 -18.45 17.36 -8.60
CA LEU A 16 -17.88 16.66 -7.45
C LEU A 16 -18.83 16.71 -6.24
N GLN A 17 -19.47 17.85 -5.97
CA GLN A 17 -20.45 17.96 -4.89
C GLN A 17 -21.63 17.03 -5.12
N SER A 18 -22.17 17.00 -6.33
CA SER A 18 -23.31 16.13 -6.68
C SER A 18 -22.96 14.64 -6.48
N LEU A 19 -21.72 14.23 -6.78
CA LEU A 19 -21.26 12.87 -6.52
C LEU A 19 -21.10 12.57 -5.02
N ARG A 20 -20.62 13.55 -4.22
CA ARG A 20 -20.56 13.37 -2.75
C ARG A 20 -21.95 13.23 -2.15
N ASP A 21 -22.92 14.01 -2.63
CA ASP A 21 -24.31 13.94 -2.17
C ASP A 21 -24.94 12.58 -2.54
N LEU A 22 -24.70 12.11 -3.78
CA LEU A 22 -25.12 10.77 -4.20
C LEU A 22 -24.48 9.67 -3.34
N LEU A 23 -23.19 9.78 -3.05
CA LEU A 23 -22.45 8.81 -2.25
C LEU A 23 -22.99 8.73 -0.80
N LYS A 24 -23.37 9.87 -0.22
CA LYS A 24 -23.91 9.95 1.15
C LYS A 24 -25.38 9.52 1.25
N ASP A 25 -26.13 9.56 0.17
CA ASP A 25 -27.56 9.26 0.17
C ASP A 25 -27.81 7.75 0.30
N ALA A 26 -28.07 7.29 1.51
CA ALA A 26 -28.35 5.88 1.81
C ALA A 26 -29.65 5.36 1.15
N SER A 27 -30.51 6.23 0.59
CA SER A 27 -31.69 5.82 -0.16
C SER A 27 -31.37 5.34 -1.59
N LYS A 28 -30.17 5.65 -2.08
CA LYS A 28 -29.70 5.23 -3.41
C LYS A 28 -29.16 3.81 -3.39
N ASP A 29 -29.24 3.15 -4.52
CA ASP A 29 -28.71 1.80 -4.65
C ASP A 29 -27.18 1.76 -4.44
N LEU A 30 -26.72 0.63 -3.89
CA LEU A 30 -25.33 0.43 -3.53
C LEU A 30 -24.37 0.65 -4.71
N ARG A 31 -24.76 0.20 -5.91
CA ARG A 31 -23.90 0.29 -7.09
C ARG A 31 -23.68 1.74 -7.52
N SER A 32 -24.74 2.53 -7.59
CA SER A 32 -24.65 3.96 -7.94
C SER A 32 -23.77 4.72 -6.94
N ARG A 33 -23.88 4.41 -5.65
CA ARG A 33 -23.02 4.99 -4.60
C ARG A 33 -21.57 4.54 -4.76
N GLN A 34 -21.31 3.26 -5.07
CA GLN A 34 -19.96 2.75 -5.32
C GLN A 34 -19.33 3.38 -6.58
N ASP A 35 -20.08 3.54 -7.65
CA ASP A 35 -19.61 4.21 -8.87
C ASP A 35 -19.25 5.69 -8.58
N ALA A 36 -20.04 6.38 -7.75
CA ALA A 36 -19.72 7.73 -7.30
C ALA A 36 -18.42 7.78 -6.50
N LEU A 37 -18.22 6.84 -5.57
CA LEU A 37 -16.97 6.74 -4.80
C LEU A 37 -15.76 6.53 -5.71
N VAL A 38 -15.85 5.61 -6.67
CA VAL A 38 -14.78 5.35 -7.64
C VAL A 38 -14.44 6.60 -8.45
N ALA A 39 -15.46 7.33 -8.91
CA ALA A 39 -15.28 8.57 -9.67
C ALA A 39 -14.60 9.67 -8.83
N LEU A 40 -15.02 9.86 -7.58
CA LEU A 40 -14.44 10.82 -6.65
C LEU A 40 -12.98 10.50 -6.29
N LEU A 41 -12.66 9.23 -6.04
CA LEU A 41 -11.30 8.77 -5.79
C LEU A 41 -10.39 8.98 -7.00
N LYS A 42 -10.90 8.67 -8.21
CA LYS A 42 -10.15 8.90 -9.46
C LYS A 42 -9.90 10.39 -9.72
N ALA A 43 -10.88 11.24 -9.43
CA ALA A 43 -10.75 12.68 -9.54
C ALA A 43 -9.87 13.29 -8.44
N ARG A 44 -9.51 12.53 -7.40
CA ARG A 44 -8.81 13.01 -6.20
C ARG A 44 -9.51 14.20 -5.55
N ASP A 45 -10.84 14.09 -5.41
CA ASP A 45 -11.65 15.16 -4.83
C ASP A 45 -11.09 15.59 -3.46
N PRO A 46 -10.66 16.85 -3.30
CA PRO A 46 -10.01 17.33 -2.07
C PRO A 46 -10.92 17.28 -0.84
N ASN A 47 -12.24 17.23 -1.03
CA ASN A 47 -13.23 17.22 0.03
C ASN A 47 -13.77 15.82 0.35
N LEU A 48 -13.13 14.77 -0.18
CA LEU A 48 -13.63 13.39 0.00
C LEU A 48 -13.24 12.77 1.35
N SER A 49 -12.15 13.20 1.98
CA SER A 49 -11.64 12.56 3.21
C SER A 49 -12.68 12.43 4.33
N PRO A 50 -13.46 13.44 4.69
CA PRO A 50 -14.51 13.29 5.72
C PRO A 50 -15.57 12.24 5.35
N VAL A 51 -15.93 12.16 4.06
CA VAL A 51 -16.91 11.15 3.58
C VAL A 51 -16.33 9.75 3.68
N LEU A 52 -15.06 9.56 3.34
CA LEU A 52 -14.39 8.27 3.48
C LEU A 52 -14.36 7.81 4.94
N ARG A 53 -14.16 8.72 5.89
CA ARG A 53 -14.19 8.38 7.32
C ARG A 53 -15.55 7.83 7.74
N ASP A 54 -16.63 8.46 7.32
CA ASP A 54 -17.99 8.01 7.63
C ASP A 54 -18.26 6.61 7.03
N LEU A 55 -17.76 6.36 5.83
CA LEU A 55 -17.96 5.12 5.08
C LEU A 55 -17.20 3.90 5.66
N ILE A 56 -16.25 4.09 6.57
CA ILE A 56 -15.57 2.97 7.24
C ILE A 56 -16.57 2.10 8.02
N SER A 57 -17.63 2.68 8.54
CA SER A 57 -18.69 1.96 9.25
C SER A 57 -19.58 1.11 8.32
N GLU A 58 -19.64 1.44 7.03
CA GLU A 58 -20.49 0.77 6.03
C GLU A 58 -19.74 -0.40 5.38
N ALA A 59 -20.19 -1.65 5.61
CA ALA A 59 -19.52 -2.86 5.11
C ALA A 59 -19.28 -2.84 3.57
N GLY A 60 -20.22 -2.29 2.81
CA GLY A 60 -20.13 -2.21 1.33
C GLY A 60 -19.10 -1.21 0.80
N PHE A 61 -18.55 -0.34 1.66
CA PHE A 61 -17.59 0.71 1.30
C PHE A 61 -16.28 0.63 2.09
N ARG A 62 -16.26 -0.07 3.21
CA ARG A 62 -15.17 -0.07 4.19
C ARG A 62 -13.78 -0.21 3.57
N SER A 63 -13.54 -1.29 2.82
CA SER A 63 -12.25 -1.53 2.18
C SER A 63 -11.82 -0.40 1.24
N GLN A 64 -12.75 0.11 0.43
CA GLN A 64 -12.44 1.21 -0.49
C GLN A 64 -12.20 2.53 0.26
N ALA A 65 -12.98 2.78 1.31
CA ALA A 65 -12.82 3.97 2.15
C ALA A 65 -11.46 3.97 2.85
N ILE A 66 -11.09 2.86 3.50
CA ILE A 66 -9.80 2.71 4.15
C ILE A 66 -8.66 2.96 3.15
N ARG A 67 -8.67 2.29 2.00
CA ARG A 67 -7.62 2.49 0.97
C ARG A 67 -7.62 3.92 0.42
N GLY A 68 -8.79 4.51 0.23
CA GLY A 68 -8.93 5.87 -0.27
C GLY A 68 -8.29 6.91 0.62
N LEU A 69 -8.39 6.75 1.95
CA LEU A 69 -7.80 7.65 2.94
C LEU A 69 -6.28 7.78 2.83
N ALA A 70 -5.58 6.76 2.31
CA ALA A 70 -4.14 6.84 2.06
C ALA A 70 -3.73 8.00 1.14
N SER A 71 -4.65 8.49 0.31
CA SER A 71 -4.40 9.58 -0.64
C SER A 71 -4.51 10.98 -0.03
N TYR A 72 -5.07 11.10 1.19
CA TYR A 72 -5.36 12.37 1.86
C TYR A 72 -4.47 12.58 3.08
N ASP A 73 -4.07 13.84 3.30
CA ASP A 73 -3.36 14.25 4.52
C ASP A 73 -4.41 14.68 5.56
N ASP A 74 -5.02 13.69 6.20
CA ASP A 74 -6.08 13.90 7.18
C ASP A 74 -5.64 13.32 8.53
N PRO A 75 -5.43 14.16 9.55
CA PRO A 75 -4.94 13.74 10.86
C PRO A 75 -5.91 12.80 11.60
N GLU A 76 -7.20 12.81 11.27
CA GLU A 76 -8.19 11.95 11.87
C GLU A 76 -8.15 10.51 11.30
N THR A 77 -7.43 10.28 10.20
CA THR A 77 -7.37 8.95 9.56
C THR A 77 -6.76 7.91 10.49
N ALA A 78 -5.61 8.19 11.09
CA ALA A 78 -4.91 7.21 11.92
C ALA A 78 -5.68 6.89 13.22
N PRO A 79 -6.17 7.87 14.01
CA PRO A 79 -6.99 7.59 15.18
C PRO A 79 -8.21 6.75 14.88
N LEU A 80 -8.93 7.05 13.79
CA LEU A 80 -10.14 6.34 13.40
C LEU A 80 -9.87 4.89 13.02
N ILE A 81 -8.86 4.66 12.18
CA ILE A 81 -8.48 3.30 11.76
C ILE A 81 -8.01 2.49 12.97
N LEU A 82 -7.18 3.06 13.83
CA LEU A 82 -6.67 2.37 15.02
C LEU A 82 -7.79 2.01 16.00
N ALA A 83 -8.76 2.89 16.20
CA ALA A 83 -9.90 2.64 17.06
C ALA A 83 -10.79 1.49 16.55
N SER A 84 -10.89 1.32 15.24
CA SER A 84 -11.72 0.28 14.63
C SER A 84 -10.97 -1.03 14.35
N TYR A 85 -9.64 -1.07 14.50
CA TYR A 85 -8.77 -2.14 14.00
C TYR A 85 -9.17 -3.54 14.45
N GLU A 86 -9.52 -3.73 15.73
CA GLU A 86 -9.89 -5.02 16.27
C GLU A 86 -11.17 -5.60 15.64
N SER A 87 -12.09 -4.73 15.24
CA SER A 87 -13.36 -5.11 14.62
C SER A 87 -13.26 -5.36 13.11
N LEU A 88 -12.11 -5.03 12.49
CA LEU A 88 -11.91 -5.21 11.05
C LEU A 88 -11.73 -6.67 10.67
N THR A 89 -12.22 -7.02 9.48
CA THR A 89 -11.92 -8.32 8.88
C THR A 89 -10.42 -8.44 8.55
N PRO A 90 -9.86 -9.66 8.38
CA PRO A 90 -8.45 -9.82 7.99
C PRO A 90 -8.06 -9.05 6.71
N ALA A 91 -9.00 -8.95 5.75
CA ALA A 91 -8.76 -8.18 4.52
C ALA A 91 -8.73 -6.66 4.80
N ASP A 92 -9.69 -6.16 5.58
CA ASP A 92 -9.73 -4.74 5.95
C ASP A 92 -8.55 -4.35 6.85
N ARG A 93 -8.07 -5.23 7.73
CA ARG A 93 -6.85 -5.01 8.53
C ARG A 93 -5.62 -4.81 7.66
N ARG A 94 -5.49 -5.60 6.58
CA ARG A 94 -4.39 -5.42 5.62
C ARG A 94 -4.48 -4.07 4.93
N ASP A 95 -5.67 -3.67 4.47
CA ASP A 95 -5.91 -2.35 3.87
C ASP A 95 -5.61 -1.23 4.88
N ALA A 96 -6.02 -1.39 6.14
CA ALA A 96 -5.74 -0.46 7.23
C ALA A 96 -4.24 -0.26 7.48
N LEU A 97 -3.48 -1.36 7.58
CA LEU A 97 -2.03 -1.31 7.77
C LEU A 97 -1.33 -0.61 6.59
N ASN A 98 -1.71 -0.94 5.35
CA ASN A 98 -1.18 -0.26 4.16
C ASN A 98 -1.48 1.25 4.19
N THR A 99 -2.69 1.64 4.58
CA THR A 99 -3.09 3.05 4.67
C THR A 99 -2.31 3.77 5.76
N LEU A 100 -2.14 3.17 6.94
CA LEU A 100 -1.34 3.72 8.02
C LEU A 100 0.14 3.84 7.67
N CYS A 101 0.67 2.94 6.85
CA CYS A 101 2.05 3.01 6.36
C CYS A 101 2.27 4.10 5.29
N ALA A 102 1.22 4.69 4.71
CA ALA A 102 1.36 5.57 3.55
C ALA A 102 1.93 6.95 3.88
N ARG A 103 1.82 7.43 5.13
CA ARG A 103 2.25 8.77 5.56
C ARG A 103 3.00 8.72 6.88
N VAL A 104 3.94 9.66 7.05
CA VAL A 104 4.85 9.70 8.22
C VAL A 104 4.09 9.72 9.54
N GLU A 105 3.11 10.61 9.70
CA GLU A 105 2.38 10.76 10.98
C GLU A 105 1.50 9.53 11.28
N SER A 106 0.82 8.98 10.27
CA SER A 106 0.06 7.74 10.43
C SER A 106 0.97 6.54 10.72
N ALA A 107 2.16 6.49 10.12
CA ALA A 107 3.16 5.45 10.36
C ALA A 107 3.69 5.49 11.81
N LYS A 108 3.92 6.68 12.36
CA LYS A 108 4.29 6.85 13.78
C LYS A 108 3.16 6.39 14.70
N ALA A 109 1.92 6.78 14.41
CA ALA A 109 0.75 6.34 15.17
C ALA A 109 0.59 4.82 15.14
N LEU A 110 0.79 4.18 13.97
CA LEU A 110 0.79 2.73 13.82
C LEU A 110 1.85 2.08 14.72
N LEU A 111 3.10 2.53 14.62
CA LEU A 111 4.21 1.94 15.40
C LEU A 111 4.04 2.16 16.91
N THR A 112 3.47 3.28 17.31
CA THR A 112 3.09 3.52 18.71
C THR A 112 2.03 2.53 19.16
N ALA A 113 0.99 2.29 18.35
CA ALA A 113 -0.04 1.29 18.64
C ALA A 113 0.51 -0.14 18.73
N VAL A 114 1.56 -0.46 17.94
CA VAL A 114 2.29 -1.73 18.08
C VAL A 114 3.03 -1.78 19.42
N GLY A 115 3.70 -0.71 19.81
CA GLY A 115 4.37 -0.60 21.11
C GLY A 115 3.43 -0.71 22.30
N GLU A 116 2.21 -0.24 22.17
CA GLU A 116 1.12 -0.35 23.15
C GLU A 116 0.37 -1.69 23.09
N GLN A 117 0.81 -2.61 22.22
CA GLN A 117 0.18 -3.92 22.01
C GLN A 117 -1.29 -3.87 21.52
N LYS A 118 -1.74 -2.74 21.01
CA LYS A 118 -3.05 -2.59 20.34
C LYS A 118 -3.05 -3.27 18.96
N ILE A 119 -1.90 -3.35 18.34
CA ILE A 119 -1.66 -4.08 17.09
C ILE A 119 -0.50 -5.05 17.35
N ALA A 120 -0.66 -6.30 16.99
CA ALA A 120 0.40 -7.29 17.17
C ALA A 120 1.54 -7.01 16.19
N SER A 121 2.80 -7.06 16.64
CA SER A 121 3.97 -6.84 15.78
C SER A 121 4.02 -7.81 14.58
N ARG A 122 3.51 -9.03 14.75
CA ARG A 122 3.38 -10.04 13.68
C ARG A 122 2.43 -9.63 12.54
N ASP A 123 1.54 -8.66 12.77
CA ASP A 123 0.64 -8.15 11.74
C ASP A 123 1.38 -7.22 10.77
N LEU A 124 2.55 -6.69 11.18
CA LEU A 124 3.45 -5.93 10.33
C LEU A 124 4.34 -6.87 9.53
N SER A 125 3.93 -7.18 8.31
CA SER A 125 4.75 -7.95 7.39
C SER A 125 6.03 -7.20 6.96
N ALA A 126 7.03 -7.93 6.50
CA ALA A 126 8.32 -7.34 6.09
C ALA A 126 8.18 -6.28 4.98
N ASP A 127 7.20 -6.42 4.09
CA ASP A 127 6.92 -5.43 3.04
C ASP A 127 6.37 -4.12 3.62
N LEU A 128 5.50 -4.17 4.64
CA LEU A 128 5.04 -2.98 5.37
C LEU A 128 6.19 -2.28 6.10
N VAL A 129 7.07 -3.04 6.74
CA VAL A 129 8.25 -2.47 7.40
C VAL A 129 9.20 -1.81 6.41
N ARG A 130 9.37 -2.38 5.20
CA ARG A 130 10.12 -1.71 4.13
C ARG A 130 9.45 -0.42 3.68
N GLN A 131 8.13 -0.41 3.55
CA GLN A 131 7.37 0.81 3.23
C GLN A 131 7.56 1.88 4.30
N LEU A 132 7.48 1.52 5.58
CA LEU A 132 7.76 2.42 6.70
C LEU A 132 9.17 3.02 6.61
N ARG A 133 10.19 2.21 6.34
CA ARG A 133 11.58 2.69 6.18
C ARG A 133 11.79 3.59 4.96
N ASN A 134 10.99 3.43 3.90
CA ASN A 134 11.06 4.30 2.72
C ASN A 134 10.72 5.76 3.01
N HIS A 135 10.09 6.05 4.16
CA HIS A 135 9.91 7.44 4.62
C HIS A 135 11.23 8.13 4.99
N LYS A 136 12.33 7.36 5.21
CA LYS A 136 13.65 7.88 5.61
C LYS A 136 13.56 8.79 6.84
N ASN A 137 12.76 8.40 7.81
CA ASN A 137 12.48 9.15 9.03
C ASN A 137 13.11 8.44 10.23
N ALA A 138 14.04 9.12 10.92
CA ALA A 138 14.79 8.55 12.04
C ALA A 138 13.92 8.07 13.21
N GLU A 139 12.77 8.74 13.45
CA GLU A 139 11.83 8.36 14.50
C GLU A 139 11.12 7.05 14.15
N ILE A 140 10.67 6.92 12.88
CA ILE A 140 10.09 5.67 12.38
C ILE A 140 11.10 4.52 12.49
N ASP A 141 12.36 4.73 12.09
CA ASP A 141 13.40 3.70 12.18
C ASP A 141 13.67 3.29 13.63
N SER A 142 13.66 4.25 14.54
CA SER A 142 13.80 4.00 15.99
C SER A 142 12.62 3.18 16.53
N LEU A 143 11.38 3.52 16.16
CA LEU A 143 10.18 2.81 16.59
C LEU A 143 10.13 1.39 16.02
N ILE A 144 10.54 1.19 14.77
CA ILE A 144 10.68 -0.15 14.17
C ILE A 144 11.67 -0.98 14.98
N GLY A 145 12.86 -0.44 15.26
CA GLY A 145 13.88 -1.13 16.05
C GLY A 145 13.40 -1.51 17.45
N LYS A 146 12.58 -0.65 18.08
CA LYS A 146 12.06 -0.85 19.42
C LYS A 146 10.91 -1.87 19.51
N PHE A 147 9.99 -1.85 18.56
CA PHE A 147 8.72 -2.56 18.70
C PHE A 147 8.53 -3.72 17.74
N TRP A 148 9.22 -3.71 16.61
CA TRP A 148 9.11 -4.81 15.63
C TRP A 148 10.37 -5.69 15.63
N GLY A 149 11.52 -5.15 16.00
CA GLY A 149 12.80 -5.82 16.01
C GLY A 149 13.81 -5.14 15.10
N THR A 150 15.07 -5.53 15.25
CA THR A 150 16.14 -5.05 14.38
C THR A 150 16.07 -5.81 13.06
N ALA A 151 16.07 -5.09 11.93
CA ALA A 151 16.42 -5.74 10.68
C ALA A 151 17.79 -6.37 10.85
N ARG A 152 17.92 -7.64 10.52
CA ARG A 152 19.21 -8.30 10.47
C ARG A 152 20.08 -7.51 9.50
N GLU A 153 21.30 -7.16 9.92
CA GLU A 153 22.27 -6.60 8.99
C GLU A 153 22.50 -7.59 7.85
N THR A 154 22.42 -7.08 6.62
CA THR A 154 22.70 -7.89 5.44
C THR A 154 24.13 -8.44 5.56
N ASP A 155 24.26 -9.76 5.50
CA ASP A 155 25.54 -10.45 5.52
C ASP A 155 26.51 -9.81 4.51
N ALA A 156 27.79 -9.67 4.89
CA ALA A 156 28.79 -9.03 4.06
C ALA A 156 28.91 -9.66 2.66
N ASP A 157 28.69 -10.98 2.54
CA ASP A 157 28.74 -11.67 1.25
C ASP A 157 27.49 -11.41 0.41
N ARG A 158 26.32 -11.24 1.05
CA ARG A 158 25.10 -10.82 0.35
C ARG A 158 25.18 -9.37 -0.07
N SER A 159 25.75 -8.50 0.76
CA SER A 159 26.02 -7.10 0.40
C SER A 159 26.91 -7.00 -0.83
N LYS A 160 27.99 -7.79 -0.90
CA LYS A 160 28.87 -7.88 -2.08
C LYS A 160 28.11 -8.41 -3.31
N THR A 161 27.23 -9.38 -3.12
CA THR A 161 26.42 -9.94 -4.19
C THR A 161 25.44 -8.89 -4.74
N ILE A 162 24.75 -8.16 -3.88
CA ILE A 162 23.86 -7.05 -4.27
C ILE A 162 24.65 -6.01 -5.06
N GLU A 163 25.83 -5.59 -4.56
CA GLU A 163 26.70 -4.61 -5.23
C GLU A 163 27.14 -5.09 -6.62
N LYS A 164 27.55 -6.36 -6.73
CA LYS A 164 27.91 -6.98 -8.02
C LYS A 164 26.77 -6.89 -9.03
N TYR A 165 25.56 -7.28 -8.64
CA TYR A 165 24.40 -7.23 -9.54
C TYR A 165 23.93 -5.80 -9.83
N ARG A 166 24.04 -4.90 -8.86
CA ARG A 166 23.83 -3.46 -9.06
C ARG A 166 24.76 -2.90 -10.15
N ALA A 167 26.05 -3.18 -10.03
CA ALA A 167 27.04 -2.73 -11.02
C ALA A 167 26.78 -3.33 -12.41
N LEU A 168 26.44 -4.62 -12.47
CA LEU A 168 26.09 -5.31 -13.72
C LEU A 168 24.87 -4.68 -14.40
N LEU A 169 23.81 -4.40 -13.64
CA LEU A 169 22.55 -3.86 -14.18
C LEU A 169 22.62 -2.37 -14.52
N LYS A 170 23.51 -1.61 -13.87
CA LYS A 170 23.80 -0.21 -14.21
C LYS A 170 24.78 -0.07 -15.38
N SER A 171 25.58 -1.10 -15.69
CA SER A 171 26.45 -1.09 -16.85
C SER A 171 25.60 -1.19 -18.13
N LYS A 172 26.07 -0.56 -19.24
CA LYS A 172 25.40 -0.72 -20.52
C LYS A 172 25.51 -2.20 -20.93
N PRO A 173 24.41 -2.96 -21.02
CA PRO A 173 24.48 -4.35 -21.38
C PRO A 173 24.96 -4.49 -22.85
N ALA A 174 25.80 -5.45 -23.13
CA ALA A 174 26.25 -5.78 -24.48
C ALA A 174 25.08 -6.25 -25.38
N ARG A 175 23.99 -6.70 -24.79
CA ARG A 175 22.73 -7.07 -25.44
C ARG A 175 21.56 -6.41 -24.77
N LYS A 176 20.53 -6.05 -25.54
CA LYS A 176 19.24 -5.62 -24.97
C LYS A 176 18.66 -6.75 -24.12
N PRO A 177 18.02 -6.42 -22.97
CA PRO A 177 17.33 -7.41 -22.15
C PRO A 177 16.29 -8.17 -22.98
N ASP A 178 16.27 -9.48 -22.83
CA ASP A 178 15.25 -10.34 -23.42
C ASP A 178 14.04 -10.40 -22.48
N VAL A 179 13.02 -9.62 -22.81
CA VAL A 179 11.80 -9.48 -21.99
C VAL A 179 10.98 -10.77 -22.02
N GLU A 180 10.97 -11.51 -23.12
CA GLU A 180 10.21 -12.76 -23.23
C GLU A 180 10.84 -13.86 -22.37
N LEU A 181 12.16 -14.00 -22.46
CA LEU A 181 12.93 -14.88 -21.59
C LEU A 181 12.76 -14.49 -20.12
N GLY A 182 12.79 -13.18 -19.80
CA GLY A 182 12.54 -12.67 -18.45
C GLY A 182 11.17 -13.08 -17.91
N ARG A 183 10.12 -13.00 -18.73
CA ARG A 183 8.78 -13.46 -18.36
C ARG A 183 8.73 -14.98 -18.13
N ALA A 184 9.39 -15.76 -18.98
CA ALA A 184 9.46 -17.21 -18.82
C ALA A 184 10.17 -17.62 -17.52
N VAL A 185 11.28 -16.95 -17.18
CA VAL A 185 12.01 -17.16 -15.93
C VAL A 185 11.14 -16.76 -14.72
N PHE A 186 10.47 -15.61 -14.79
CA PHE A 186 9.56 -15.16 -13.73
C PHE A 186 8.41 -16.17 -13.52
N ALA A 187 7.78 -16.63 -14.60
CA ALA A 187 6.71 -17.62 -14.53
C ALA A 187 7.17 -18.94 -13.90
N LYS A 188 8.39 -19.39 -14.24
CA LYS A 188 8.95 -20.64 -13.72
C LYS A 188 9.40 -20.56 -12.27
N THR A 189 9.86 -19.40 -11.81
CA THR A 189 10.48 -19.24 -10.47
C THR A 189 9.62 -18.49 -9.48
N CYS A 190 9.06 -17.35 -9.86
CA CYS A 190 8.38 -16.44 -8.92
C CYS A 190 6.87 -16.68 -8.87
N GLN A 191 6.22 -16.94 -10.00
CA GLN A 191 4.77 -17.15 -10.08
C GLN A 191 4.29 -18.43 -9.40
N GLN A 192 5.18 -19.33 -9.03
CA GLN A 192 4.84 -20.50 -8.22
C GLN A 192 4.32 -20.09 -6.83
N CYS A 193 4.71 -18.92 -6.33
CA CYS A 193 4.32 -18.42 -5.02
C CYS A 193 3.64 -17.05 -5.10
N HIS A 194 4.03 -16.19 -6.04
CA HIS A 194 3.57 -14.79 -6.14
C HIS A 194 2.58 -14.59 -7.30
N SER A 195 1.63 -13.69 -7.11
CA SER A 195 0.81 -13.17 -8.22
C SER A 195 1.36 -11.81 -8.71
N LEU A 196 1.24 -11.60 -10.02
CA LEU A 196 1.56 -10.34 -10.70
C LEU A 196 0.49 -10.09 -11.77
N PHE A 197 -0.18 -8.94 -11.73
CA PHE A 197 -1.34 -8.64 -12.58
C PHE A 197 -2.39 -9.76 -12.56
N GLU A 198 -2.71 -10.22 -11.35
CA GLU A 198 -3.68 -11.29 -11.09
C GLU A 198 -3.29 -12.70 -11.59
N VAL A 199 -2.11 -12.86 -12.20
CA VAL A 199 -1.60 -14.14 -12.69
C VAL A 199 -0.53 -14.69 -11.75
N GLY A 200 -0.69 -15.93 -11.31
CA GLY A 200 0.24 -16.66 -10.43
C GLY A 200 -0.43 -17.17 -9.15
N ALA A 201 0.34 -17.87 -8.31
CA ALA A 201 -0.13 -18.37 -7.04
C ALA A 201 -0.25 -17.24 -6.01
N LYS A 202 -1.11 -17.45 -4.98
CA LYS A 202 -1.36 -16.49 -3.89
C LYS A 202 -0.77 -16.97 -2.57
N ILE A 203 0.37 -17.65 -2.61
CA ILE A 203 1.10 -18.13 -1.42
C ILE A 203 1.94 -16.99 -0.85
N GLY A 204 2.67 -16.28 -1.71
CA GLY A 204 3.45 -15.10 -1.37
C GLY A 204 2.68 -13.79 -1.63
N PRO A 205 3.27 -12.64 -1.25
CA PRO A 205 2.69 -11.33 -1.53
C PRO A 205 2.41 -11.10 -3.01
N GLU A 206 1.34 -10.35 -3.29
CA GLU A 206 1.01 -9.87 -4.62
C GLU A 206 2.01 -8.77 -5.04
N LEU A 207 2.57 -8.86 -6.25
CA LEU A 207 3.66 -8.02 -6.70
C LEU A 207 3.25 -6.85 -7.60
N THR A 208 1.98 -6.74 -8.02
CA THR A 208 1.52 -5.67 -8.92
C THR A 208 1.76 -4.28 -8.33
N GLY A 209 1.47 -4.11 -7.03
CA GLY A 209 1.66 -2.86 -6.31
C GLY A 209 3.07 -2.65 -5.71
N SER A 210 3.99 -3.63 -5.86
CA SER A 210 5.32 -3.52 -5.29
C SER A 210 6.19 -2.51 -6.05
N ASN A 211 7.23 -1.95 -5.39
CA ASN A 211 8.13 -0.96 -5.98
C ASN A 211 9.13 -1.58 -6.97
N ARG A 212 8.64 -2.26 -8.01
CA ARG A 212 9.43 -3.02 -8.99
C ARG A 212 10.28 -2.14 -9.91
N ALA A 213 10.04 -0.84 -9.95
CA ALA A 213 10.85 0.12 -10.69
C ALA A 213 12.15 0.50 -9.96
N ASP A 214 12.20 0.26 -8.64
CA ASP A 214 13.37 0.53 -7.81
C ASP A 214 14.31 -0.69 -7.80
N LEU A 215 15.50 -0.51 -8.39
CA LEU A 215 16.51 -1.56 -8.47
C LEU A 215 16.98 -2.04 -7.09
N GLU A 216 17.12 -1.14 -6.14
CA GLU A 216 17.56 -1.48 -4.78
C GLU A 216 16.51 -2.32 -4.07
N TYR A 217 15.25 -1.94 -4.23
CA TYR A 217 14.12 -2.72 -3.72
C TYR A 217 14.12 -4.13 -4.29
N VAL A 218 14.26 -4.27 -5.61
CA VAL A 218 14.26 -5.59 -6.27
C VAL A 218 15.46 -6.43 -5.83
N LEU A 219 16.67 -5.88 -5.86
CA LEU A 219 17.88 -6.60 -5.48
C LEU A 219 17.84 -7.08 -4.02
N SER A 220 17.43 -6.22 -3.10
CA SER A 220 17.33 -6.57 -1.68
C SER A 220 16.32 -7.68 -1.44
N ASN A 221 15.13 -7.61 -2.07
CA ASN A 221 14.09 -8.62 -1.88
C ASN A 221 14.43 -9.97 -2.51
N VAL A 222 15.18 -9.98 -3.62
CA VAL A 222 15.56 -11.22 -4.32
C VAL A 222 16.81 -11.85 -3.71
N LEU A 223 17.81 -11.06 -3.34
CA LEU A 223 19.12 -11.56 -2.90
C LEU A 223 19.24 -11.70 -1.37
N ASP A 224 18.47 -10.94 -0.61
CA ASP A 224 18.39 -11.04 0.86
C ASP A 224 16.94 -10.98 1.36
N PRO A 225 16.10 -11.96 0.99
CA PRO A 225 14.68 -11.98 1.35
C PRO A 225 14.45 -12.02 2.87
N SER A 226 15.41 -12.49 3.62
CA SER A 226 15.35 -12.65 5.08
C SER A 226 15.94 -11.47 5.87
N ALA A 227 16.40 -10.39 5.20
CA ALA A 227 16.96 -9.22 5.88
C ALA A 227 15.96 -8.53 6.81
N LEU A 228 14.65 -8.70 6.55
CA LEU A 228 13.55 -8.10 7.30
C LEU A 228 12.58 -9.19 7.79
N ILE A 229 13.09 -10.18 8.52
CA ILE A 229 12.25 -11.12 9.27
C ILE A 229 12.34 -10.70 10.73
N GLY A 230 11.18 -10.30 11.26
CA GLY A 230 11.00 -10.01 12.69
C GLY A 230 10.74 -11.28 13.50
#